data_c86fac57beafd914eb6c7e88b75f4325
#
_entry.id   c86fac57beafd914eb6c7e88b75f4325
#
_cell.length_a   1.000
_cell.length_b   1.000
_cell.length_c   1.000
_cell.angle_alpha   90.00
_cell.angle_beta   90.00
_cell.angle_gamma   90.00
#
_symmetry.space_group_name_H-M   'P 1'
#
loop_
_entity.id
_entity.type
_entity.pdbx_description
1 polymer ?
#
loop_
_entity_poly.entity_id
_entity_poly.type
_entity_poly.pdbx_seq_one_letter_code
_entity_poly.pdbx_strand_id
1 'polypeptide(L)'
;LDNNLYVIARGKLLIYNNLKYSFNSAGSVRSITDNAIGTYGGVYVNGNKLNKITYTDGQIRKFDSITFVCYNGLLSYKDNIETKLYNNDNSIRTNGEYGAISDIYAISNSKYIVISDKGIYKYDNDSNEFDLIYTNQNKIIPIRNKINSRIKDRGEFHFIDDKRYISLNIKDNKIDIIENNIKYEIKDILESDINGNDFYAISKNNLLLSLKRTKDGLKLGEKFPIESSAHTISDYENLVFLSGDKGLSIFEKTKKKIYDNYIIEEFNKGAIYKENNKISFGSIHGVYTIDDIKDFEKSLIFKDFKIKNNKNFLYFGVFLFIFILIIIIRVLNKKNITDEQLILSIKRFIRKNLSSVTLKMLEIEFNLDYNEINSINKNFKPAKYIKTERLDLTKKMLLNKKTISEISEKTGYSETYLLKNKYKFLR
;
A
#
# COMPACT_ATOMS: atom_id res chain seq x y z
N LEU A 1 -19.50 16.39 5.68
CA LEU A 1 -18.08 16.11 5.46
C LEU A 1 -17.94 15.65 4.03
N ASP A 2 -17.14 16.37 3.24
CA ASP A 2 -16.89 16.04 1.84
C ASP A 2 -16.20 14.67 1.77
N ASN A 3 -16.66 13.80 0.87
CA ASN A 3 -16.07 12.48 0.63
C ASN A 3 -14.71 12.57 -0.09
N ASN A 4 -13.84 13.46 0.37
CA ASN A 4 -12.55 13.72 -0.23
C ASN A 4 -11.41 13.23 0.68
N LEU A 5 -10.45 12.51 0.11
CA LEU A 5 -9.19 12.23 0.76
C LEU A 5 -8.20 13.36 0.45
N TYR A 6 -7.62 13.95 1.47
CA TYR A 6 -6.61 15.01 1.37
C TYR A 6 -5.23 14.41 1.69
N VAL A 7 -4.33 14.47 0.73
CA VAL A 7 -2.96 13.92 0.87
C VAL A 7 -1.95 15.03 0.59
N ILE A 8 -1.01 15.22 1.51
CA ILE A 8 0.14 16.09 1.28
C ILE A 8 1.31 15.20 0.86
N ALA A 9 1.71 15.33 -0.42
CA ALA A 9 2.83 14.59 -0.96
C ALA A 9 3.75 15.51 -1.77
N ARG A 10 5.05 15.44 -1.50
CA ARG A 10 6.09 16.24 -2.19
C ARG A 10 5.76 17.75 -2.22
N GLY A 11 5.27 18.29 -1.10
CA GLY A 11 4.91 19.71 -0.96
C GLY A 11 3.64 20.14 -1.73
N LYS A 12 2.85 19.21 -2.23
CA LYS A 12 1.58 19.47 -2.90
C LYS A 12 0.42 18.90 -2.10
N LEU A 13 -0.67 19.65 -1.99
CA LEU A 13 -1.95 19.14 -1.49
C LEU A 13 -2.68 18.47 -2.65
N LEU A 14 -2.90 17.19 -2.54
CA LEU A 14 -3.67 16.38 -3.48
C LEU A 14 -5.05 16.13 -2.88
N ILE A 15 -6.09 16.34 -3.64
CA ILE A 15 -7.49 16.11 -3.23
C ILE A 15 -8.04 15.01 -4.12
N TYR A 16 -8.47 13.91 -3.51
CA TYR A 16 -9.02 12.76 -4.20
C TYR A 16 -10.51 12.62 -3.85
N ASN A 17 -11.37 12.76 -4.84
CA ASN A 17 -12.80 12.55 -4.68
C ASN A 17 -13.12 11.06 -4.69
N ASN A 18 -14.03 10.61 -3.83
CA ASN A 18 -14.49 9.22 -3.74
C ASN A 18 -13.36 8.18 -3.48
N LEU A 19 -12.23 8.61 -2.94
CA LEU A 19 -11.13 7.75 -2.54
C LEU A 19 -11.06 7.69 -1.01
N LYS A 20 -11.12 6.49 -0.46
CA LYS A 20 -10.92 6.23 0.97
C LYS A 20 -9.59 5.56 1.22
N TYR A 21 -9.00 5.85 2.34
CA TYR A 21 -7.80 5.20 2.84
C TYR A 21 -8.06 4.60 4.21
N SER A 22 -7.67 3.36 4.40
CA SER A 22 -7.66 2.69 5.71
C SER A 22 -6.25 2.22 6.04
N PHE A 23 -5.72 2.73 7.15
CA PHE A 23 -4.42 2.27 7.68
C PHE A 23 -4.51 0.83 8.17
N ASN A 24 -3.47 0.04 7.91
CA ASN A 24 -3.35 -1.32 8.40
C ASN A 24 -2.13 -1.45 9.31
N SER A 25 -2.37 -1.56 10.62
CA SER A 25 -1.31 -1.74 11.62
C SER A 25 -0.61 -3.11 11.54
N ALA A 26 -1.20 -4.10 10.84
CA ALA A 26 -0.60 -5.41 10.63
C ALA A 26 0.46 -5.44 9.52
N GLY A 27 0.77 -4.28 8.93
CA GLY A 27 1.83 -4.11 7.94
C GLY A 27 1.33 -4.12 6.49
N SER A 28 2.25 -4.34 5.58
CA SER A 28 2.05 -4.28 4.14
C SER A 28 0.95 -5.22 3.65
N VAL A 29 -0.06 -4.68 2.96
CA VAL A 29 -1.22 -5.43 2.44
C VAL A 29 -0.85 -6.11 1.13
N ARG A 30 -0.84 -7.44 1.11
CA ARG A 30 -0.37 -8.27 0.00
C ARG A 30 -1.49 -8.88 -0.83
N SER A 31 -2.65 -9.07 -0.23
CA SER A 31 -3.84 -9.58 -0.92
C SER A 31 -5.11 -9.08 -0.26
N ILE A 32 -6.15 -8.88 -1.04
CA ILE A 32 -7.46 -8.36 -0.57
C ILE A 32 -8.57 -9.15 -1.24
N THR A 33 -9.63 -9.43 -0.46
CA THR A 33 -10.94 -9.88 -0.96
C THR A 33 -12.04 -9.07 -0.28
N ASP A 34 -13.31 -9.42 -0.53
CA ASP A 34 -14.47 -8.84 0.15
C ASP A 34 -14.41 -9.02 1.67
N ASN A 35 -13.89 -10.13 2.13
CA ASN A 35 -13.93 -10.53 3.53
C ASN A 35 -12.54 -10.80 4.14
N ALA A 36 -11.45 -10.69 3.37
CA ALA A 36 -10.13 -11.02 3.88
C ALA A 36 -9.03 -10.05 3.42
N ILE A 37 -8.06 -9.85 4.31
CA ILE A 37 -6.84 -9.08 4.06
C ILE A 37 -5.64 -9.92 4.48
N GLY A 38 -4.71 -10.10 3.56
CA GLY A 38 -3.45 -10.77 3.79
C GLY A 38 -2.30 -9.77 3.87
N THR A 39 -1.47 -9.91 4.90
CA THR A 39 -0.33 -9.04 5.17
C THR A 39 0.90 -9.84 5.56
N TYR A 40 2.06 -9.19 5.71
CA TYR A 40 3.24 -9.80 6.33
C TYR A 40 3.07 -10.05 7.83
N GLY A 41 2.20 -9.31 8.51
CA GLY A 41 1.95 -9.42 9.96
C GLY A 41 0.79 -10.34 10.32
N GLY A 42 0.08 -10.89 9.33
CA GLY A 42 -1.04 -11.80 9.54
C GLY A 42 -2.01 -11.84 8.38
N VAL A 43 -2.90 -12.81 8.45
CA VAL A 43 -4.05 -12.95 7.56
C VAL A 43 -5.32 -12.82 8.38
N TYR A 44 -6.23 -11.99 7.94
CA TYR A 44 -7.47 -11.67 8.63
C TYR A 44 -8.64 -12.05 7.72
N VAL A 45 -9.55 -12.87 8.21
CA VAL A 45 -10.78 -13.26 7.50
C VAL A 45 -11.97 -12.86 8.38
N ASN A 46 -12.92 -12.11 7.84
CA ASN A 46 -14.04 -11.53 8.58
C ASN A 46 -13.58 -10.74 9.85
N GLY A 47 -12.43 -10.08 9.77
CA GLY A 47 -11.82 -9.34 10.90
C GLY A 47 -11.07 -10.21 11.90
N ASN A 48 -11.15 -11.54 11.83
CA ASN A 48 -10.46 -12.46 12.72
C ASN A 48 -9.10 -12.86 12.16
N LYS A 49 -8.05 -12.73 12.98
CA LYS A 49 -6.70 -13.17 12.61
C LYS A 49 -6.65 -14.69 12.58
N LEU A 50 -6.11 -15.26 11.48
CA LEU A 50 -5.85 -16.69 11.38
C LEU A 50 -4.68 -17.10 12.28
N ASN A 51 -4.77 -18.30 12.87
CA ASN A 51 -3.79 -18.82 13.81
C ASN A 51 -2.78 -19.75 13.17
N LYS A 52 -3.17 -20.45 12.10
CA LYS A 52 -2.33 -21.47 11.45
C LYS A 52 -1.27 -20.91 10.53
N ILE A 53 -1.43 -19.65 10.10
CA ILE A 53 -0.48 -18.94 9.24
C ILE A 53 -0.22 -17.54 9.78
N THR A 54 1.00 -17.06 9.61
CA THR A 54 1.44 -15.76 10.14
C THR A 54 1.58 -14.68 9.07
N TYR A 55 1.58 -15.06 7.79
CA TYR A 55 1.71 -14.15 6.65
C TYR A 55 1.12 -14.76 5.38
N THR A 56 0.92 -13.94 4.36
CA THR A 56 0.69 -14.40 2.98
C THR A 56 1.56 -13.63 2.01
N ASP A 57 2.06 -14.31 0.99
CA ASP A 57 2.73 -13.73 -0.19
C ASP A 57 2.06 -14.14 -1.50
N GLY A 58 1.05 -15.00 -1.43
CA GLY A 58 0.15 -15.38 -2.52
C GLY A 58 -1.20 -14.65 -2.45
N GLN A 59 -2.10 -15.06 -3.32
CA GLN A 59 -3.44 -14.48 -3.39
C GLN A 59 -4.37 -15.13 -2.35
N ILE A 60 -5.30 -14.34 -1.84
CA ILE A 60 -6.47 -14.84 -1.13
C ILE A 60 -7.62 -14.86 -2.11
N ARG A 61 -8.36 -15.97 -2.16
CA ARG A 61 -9.52 -16.13 -3.04
C ARG A 61 -10.69 -16.69 -2.26
N LYS A 62 -11.86 -16.15 -2.52
CA LYS A 62 -13.11 -16.67 -1.96
C LYS A 62 -13.96 -17.27 -3.05
N PHE A 63 -14.39 -18.52 -2.84
CA PHE A 63 -15.31 -19.23 -3.69
C PHE A 63 -16.46 -19.76 -2.83
N ASP A 64 -17.64 -19.23 -3.06
CA ASP A 64 -18.85 -19.52 -2.25
C ASP A 64 -18.58 -19.26 -0.74
N SER A 65 -18.59 -20.30 0.11
CA SER A 65 -18.33 -20.20 1.55
C SER A 65 -16.87 -20.45 1.96
N ILE A 66 -15.98 -20.80 1.01
CA ILE A 66 -14.61 -21.16 1.30
C ILE A 66 -13.67 -20.00 0.91
N THR A 67 -12.85 -19.58 1.84
CA THR A 67 -11.74 -18.64 1.58
C THR A 67 -10.44 -19.44 1.55
N PHE A 68 -9.74 -19.41 0.42
CA PHE A 68 -8.41 -19.98 0.25
C PHE A 68 -7.34 -18.93 0.46
N VAL A 69 -6.30 -19.29 1.18
CA VAL A 69 -5.12 -18.46 1.41
C VAL A 69 -3.91 -19.16 0.81
N CYS A 70 -3.35 -18.52 -0.22
CA CYS A 70 -2.13 -18.98 -0.87
C CYS A 70 -0.91 -18.36 -0.17
N TYR A 71 0.05 -19.20 0.19
CA TYR A 71 1.30 -18.83 0.82
C TYR A 71 2.40 -19.83 0.41
N ASN A 72 3.41 -20.05 1.24
CA ASN A 72 4.31 -21.20 1.07
C ASN A 72 3.59 -22.52 1.36
N GLY A 73 2.36 -22.63 0.86
CA GLY A 73 1.40 -23.70 1.07
C GLY A 73 0.00 -23.27 0.61
N LEU A 74 -1.02 -24.02 1.03
CA LEU A 74 -2.43 -23.71 0.79
C LEU A 74 -3.25 -23.99 2.07
N LEU A 75 -4.04 -22.99 2.46
CA LEU A 75 -4.98 -23.11 3.58
C LEU A 75 -6.38 -22.77 3.11
N SER A 76 -7.37 -23.53 3.57
CA SER A 76 -8.78 -23.16 3.46
C SER A 76 -9.34 -22.70 4.80
N TYR A 77 -10.26 -21.72 4.72
CA TYR A 77 -11.03 -21.23 5.85
C TYR A 77 -12.51 -21.30 5.51
N LYS A 78 -13.26 -22.07 6.29
CA LYS A 78 -14.69 -22.25 6.15
C LYS A 78 -15.32 -22.44 7.52
N ASP A 79 -16.46 -21.79 7.79
CA ASP A 79 -17.24 -21.93 9.04
C ASP A 79 -16.36 -21.75 10.32
N ASN A 80 -15.46 -20.76 10.30
CA ASN A 80 -14.48 -20.48 11.34
C ASN A 80 -13.43 -21.60 11.58
N ILE A 81 -13.32 -22.56 10.66
CA ILE A 81 -12.35 -23.64 10.72
C ILE A 81 -11.21 -23.36 9.73
N GLU A 82 -9.98 -23.37 10.23
CA GLU A 82 -8.76 -23.29 9.43
C GLU A 82 -8.25 -24.70 9.13
N THR A 83 -8.15 -25.05 7.84
CA THR A 83 -7.60 -26.34 7.39
C THR A 83 -6.39 -26.10 6.50
N LYS A 84 -5.21 -26.58 6.92
CA LYS A 84 -4.02 -26.63 6.06
C LYS A 84 -4.19 -27.77 5.07
N LEU A 85 -4.32 -27.43 3.78
CA LEU A 85 -4.47 -28.39 2.69
C LEU A 85 -3.10 -28.86 2.21
N TYR A 86 -2.16 -27.94 2.16
CA TYR A 86 -0.77 -28.20 1.83
C TYR A 86 0.12 -27.25 2.64
N ASN A 87 1.21 -27.75 3.18
CA ASN A 87 2.19 -26.96 3.91
C ASN A 87 3.59 -27.33 3.45
N ASN A 88 4.33 -26.36 2.99
CA ASN A 88 5.75 -26.52 2.73
C ASN A 88 6.52 -26.24 4.00
N ASP A 89 6.77 -27.27 4.82
CA ASP A 89 7.44 -27.14 6.13
C ASP A 89 8.93 -26.79 6.02
N ASN A 90 9.49 -26.83 4.80
CA ASN A 90 10.87 -26.44 4.59
C ASN A 90 10.97 -24.91 4.51
N SER A 91 11.86 -24.34 5.30
CA SER A 91 12.18 -22.90 5.32
C SER A 91 12.71 -22.35 3.98
N ILE A 92 12.98 -23.23 3.02
CA ILE A 92 13.40 -22.90 1.66
C ILE A 92 12.17 -23.01 0.75
N ARG A 93 11.73 -21.88 0.20
CA ARG A 93 10.50 -21.71 -0.61
C ARG A 93 10.32 -22.69 -1.78
N THR A 94 11.33 -23.43 -2.17
CA THR A 94 11.36 -24.26 -3.39
C THR A 94 11.33 -25.77 -3.15
N ASN A 95 11.39 -26.25 -1.92
CA ASN A 95 11.63 -27.67 -1.62
C ASN A 95 10.37 -28.49 -1.29
N GLY A 96 9.17 -27.88 -1.20
CA GLY A 96 7.92 -28.64 -1.03
C GLY A 96 7.51 -29.35 -2.31
N GLU A 97 6.69 -30.39 -2.18
CA GLU A 97 6.25 -31.23 -3.30
C GLU A 97 5.59 -30.39 -4.41
N TYR A 98 4.72 -29.44 -4.05
CA TYR A 98 3.98 -28.61 -5.01
C TYR A 98 4.54 -27.16 -5.08
N GLY A 99 5.58 -26.81 -4.33
CA GLY A 99 6.17 -25.47 -4.29
C GLY A 99 5.33 -24.44 -3.54
N ALA A 100 5.70 -23.15 -3.66
CA ALA A 100 4.95 -22.04 -3.09
C ALA A 100 3.73 -21.71 -3.95
N ILE A 101 2.54 -21.76 -3.34
CA ILE A 101 1.28 -21.49 -4.06
C ILE A 101 1.09 -19.98 -4.19
N SER A 102 0.96 -19.51 -5.42
CA SER A 102 0.78 -18.08 -5.72
C SER A 102 -0.68 -17.67 -5.93
N ASP A 103 -1.49 -18.55 -6.53
CA ASP A 103 -2.90 -18.25 -6.83
C ASP A 103 -3.74 -19.54 -6.98
N ILE A 104 -5.08 -19.40 -6.91
CA ILE A 104 -6.05 -20.48 -7.07
C ILE A 104 -7.29 -19.99 -7.82
N TYR A 105 -7.88 -20.82 -8.66
CA TYR A 105 -9.05 -20.52 -9.49
C TYR A 105 -10.06 -21.67 -9.44
N ALA A 106 -11.34 -21.39 -9.26
CA ALA A 106 -12.37 -22.41 -9.21
C ALA A 106 -12.75 -22.93 -10.60
N ILE A 107 -12.77 -24.24 -10.78
CA ILE A 107 -13.35 -24.94 -11.94
C ILE A 107 -14.80 -25.32 -11.64
N SER A 108 -15.02 -25.88 -10.45
CA SER A 108 -16.33 -26.31 -9.94
C SER A 108 -16.36 -26.08 -8.43
N ASN A 109 -17.38 -26.58 -7.75
CA ASN A 109 -17.53 -26.39 -6.31
C ASN A 109 -16.41 -27.06 -5.48
N SER A 110 -15.79 -28.13 -6.00
CA SER A 110 -14.71 -28.83 -5.30
C SER A 110 -13.40 -28.92 -6.10
N LYS A 111 -13.36 -28.46 -7.36
CA LYS A 111 -12.18 -28.57 -8.22
C LYS A 111 -11.62 -27.21 -8.58
N TYR A 112 -10.30 -27.09 -8.48
CA TYR A 112 -9.59 -25.83 -8.64
C TYR A 112 -8.33 -25.99 -9.51
N ILE A 113 -7.93 -24.92 -10.17
CA ILE A 113 -6.58 -24.75 -10.73
C ILE A 113 -5.74 -24.04 -9.69
N VAL A 114 -4.62 -24.62 -9.33
CA VAL A 114 -3.65 -24.06 -8.38
C VAL A 114 -2.37 -23.71 -9.14
N ILE A 115 -1.88 -22.50 -8.94
CA ILE A 115 -0.64 -22.02 -9.56
C ILE A 115 0.44 -21.97 -8.49
N SER A 116 1.56 -22.60 -8.76
CA SER A 116 2.73 -22.58 -7.90
C SER A 116 4.00 -22.17 -8.68
N ASP A 117 5.09 -22.06 -7.98
CA ASP A 117 6.42 -21.85 -8.56
C ASP A 117 6.96 -23.11 -9.28
N LYS A 118 6.34 -24.30 -9.09
CA LYS A 118 6.69 -25.55 -9.77
C LYS A 118 5.80 -25.89 -10.97
N GLY A 119 4.61 -25.26 -11.06
CA GLY A 119 3.71 -25.55 -12.15
C GLY A 119 2.25 -25.20 -11.90
N ILE A 120 1.38 -25.76 -12.72
CA ILE A 120 -0.07 -25.68 -12.61
C ILE A 120 -0.60 -27.05 -12.23
N TYR A 121 -1.44 -27.08 -11.20
CA TYR A 121 -2.06 -28.29 -10.68
C TYR A 121 -3.56 -28.16 -10.75
N LYS A 122 -4.23 -29.30 -10.96
CA LYS A 122 -5.64 -29.47 -10.64
C LYS A 122 -5.74 -29.96 -9.20
N TYR A 123 -6.43 -29.23 -8.38
CA TYR A 123 -6.67 -29.58 -6.98
C TYR A 123 -8.11 -30.01 -6.80
N ASP A 124 -8.32 -31.17 -6.22
CA ASP A 124 -9.63 -31.69 -5.83
C ASP A 124 -9.76 -31.57 -4.30
N ASN A 125 -10.69 -30.73 -3.84
CA ASN A 125 -10.91 -30.48 -2.41
C ASN A 125 -11.59 -31.64 -1.69
N ASP A 126 -12.28 -32.53 -2.42
CA ASP A 126 -12.97 -33.67 -1.81
C ASP A 126 -11.99 -34.80 -1.49
N SER A 127 -11.03 -35.07 -2.37
CA SER A 127 -9.95 -36.05 -2.15
C SER A 127 -8.69 -35.49 -1.53
N ASN A 128 -8.54 -34.15 -1.53
CA ASN A 128 -7.33 -33.41 -1.15
C ASN A 128 -6.10 -33.79 -2.00
N GLU A 129 -6.31 -34.04 -3.30
CA GLU A 129 -5.28 -34.45 -4.24
C GLU A 129 -4.89 -33.32 -5.19
N PHE A 130 -3.59 -33.29 -5.55
CA PHE A 130 -3.01 -32.36 -6.49
C PHE A 130 -2.49 -33.13 -7.71
N ASP A 131 -3.11 -32.96 -8.86
CA ASP A 131 -2.68 -33.54 -10.13
C ASP A 131 -1.90 -32.49 -10.93
N LEU A 132 -0.65 -32.80 -11.27
CA LEU A 132 0.17 -31.92 -12.11
C LEU A 132 -0.39 -31.87 -13.53
N ILE A 133 -0.70 -30.66 -14.01
CA ILE A 133 -1.16 -30.44 -15.39
C ILE A 133 -0.01 -29.88 -16.25
N TYR A 134 0.77 -28.94 -15.72
CA TYR A 134 1.78 -28.24 -16.47
C TYR A 134 2.98 -27.92 -15.60
N THR A 135 4.17 -28.29 -16.05
CA THR A 135 5.46 -27.97 -15.41
C THR A 135 6.14 -26.84 -16.13
N ASN A 136 6.63 -25.88 -15.38
CA ASN A 136 7.45 -24.83 -15.96
C ASN A 136 8.63 -24.44 -15.07
N GLN A 137 9.74 -24.08 -15.70
CA GLN A 137 10.90 -23.49 -15.03
C GLN A 137 10.79 -21.96 -14.89
N ASN A 138 9.84 -21.34 -15.59
CA ASN A 138 9.64 -19.90 -15.62
C ASN A 138 8.37 -19.49 -14.86
N LYS A 139 8.27 -18.20 -14.58
CA LYS A 139 7.11 -17.66 -13.88
C LYS A 139 5.85 -17.74 -14.74
N ILE A 140 4.82 -18.38 -14.22
CA ILE A 140 3.48 -18.44 -14.80
C ILE A 140 2.70 -17.19 -14.43
N ILE A 141 2.11 -16.52 -15.42
CA ILE A 141 1.27 -15.36 -15.26
C ILE A 141 -0.12 -15.69 -15.77
N PRO A 142 -1.09 -15.92 -14.87
CA PRO A 142 -2.47 -16.19 -15.27
C PRO A 142 -3.08 -14.96 -15.95
N ILE A 143 -3.85 -15.20 -17.00
CA ILE A 143 -4.65 -14.14 -17.61
C ILE A 143 -5.91 -13.97 -16.79
N ARG A 144 -6.05 -12.81 -16.18
CA ARG A 144 -7.18 -12.48 -15.32
C ARG A 144 -8.41 -12.19 -16.17
N ASN A 145 -9.51 -12.84 -15.85
CA ASN A 145 -10.78 -12.59 -16.51
C ASN A 145 -11.57 -11.51 -15.78
N LYS A 146 -12.43 -10.80 -16.51
CA LYS A 146 -13.38 -9.82 -15.94
C LYS A 146 -14.30 -10.40 -14.86
N ILE A 147 -14.61 -11.68 -14.97
CA ILE A 147 -15.59 -12.38 -14.12
C ILE A 147 -14.82 -13.20 -13.08
N ASN A 148 -14.63 -12.61 -11.90
CA ASN A 148 -14.29 -13.22 -10.62
C ASN A 148 -13.70 -14.65 -10.66
N SER A 149 -12.45 -14.81 -11.09
CA SER A 149 -11.63 -16.00 -10.85
C SER A 149 -12.32 -17.39 -11.05
N ARG A 150 -13.52 -17.45 -11.64
CA ARG A 150 -14.25 -18.67 -11.98
C ARG A 150 -14.08 -18.98 -13.46
N ILE A 151 -13.46 -20.11 -13.73
CA ILE A 151 -13.26 -20.61 -15.09
C ILE A 151 -14.54 -21.26 -15.65
N LYS A 152 -15.61 -21.30 -14.84
CA LYS A 152 -16.79 -22.15 -15.00
C LYS A 152 -17.50 -22.10 -16.35
N ASP A 153 -17.48 -20.96 -17.03
CA ASP A 153 -18.34 -20.77 -18.21
C ASP A 153 -17.65 -21.05 -19.55
N ARG A 154 -16.32 -21.03 -19.62
CA ARG A 154 -15.58 -21.23 -20.87
C ARG A 154 -14.88 -22.59 -20.99
N GLY A 155 -14.63 -23.28 -19.89
CA GLY A 155 -13.89 -24.55 -19.85
C GLY A 155 -12.42 -24.43 -20.22
N GLU A 156 -11.92 -23.20 -20.35
CA GLU A 156 -10.53 -22.88 -20.71
C GLU A 156 -9.89 -21.96 -19.68
N PHE A 157 -8.63 -22.23 -19.37
CA PHE A 157 -7.77 -21.39 -18.54
C PHE A 157 -6.58 -20.92 -19.37
N HIS A 158 -6.35 -19.60 -19.38
CA HIS A 158 -5.29 -19.01 -20.17
C HIS A 158 -4.20 -18.41 -19.29
N PHE A 159 -2.95 -18.59 -19.70
CA PHE A 159 -1.80 -18.02 -19.00
C PHE A 159 -0.64 -17.72 -19.95
N ILE A 160 0.29 -16.92 -19.49
CA ILE A 160 1.54 -16.65 -20.17
C ILE A 160 2.66 -17.32 -19.36
N ASP A 161 3.48 -18.06 -20.04
CA ASP A 161 4.73 -18.62 -19.57
C ASP A 161 5.89 -18.02 -20.37
N ASP A 162 6.67 -17.16 -19.72
CA ASP A 162 7.70 -16.33 -20.37
C ASP A 162 7.09 -15.51 -21.53
N LYS A 163 7.24 -15.97 -22.76
CA LYS A 163 6.72 -15.34 -23.99
C LYS A 163 5.66 -16.19 -24.67
N ARG A 164 5.31 -17.33 -24.11
CA ARG A 164 4.34 -18.26 -24.69
C ARG A 164 2.96 -17.98 -24.14
N TYR A 165 1.96 -17.94 -25.03
CA TYR A 165 0.56 -17.95 -24.66
C TYR A 165 0.08 -19.38 -24.63
N ILE A 166 -0.52 -19.79 -23.52
CA ILE A 166 -0.97 -21.16 -23.30
C ILE A 166 -2.45 -21.15 -22.98
N SER A 167 -3.20 -22.02 -23.65
CA SER A 167 -4.59 -22.30 -23.35
C SER A 167 -4.70 -23.73 -22.83
N LEU A 168 -5.24 -23.87 -21.65
CA LEU A 168 -5.54 -25.14 -21.01
C LEU A 168 -7.04 -25.43 -21.13
N ASN A 169 -7.41 -26.46 -21.90
CA ASN A 169 -8.76 -26.99 -21.87
C ASN A 169 -8.93 -27.88 -20.62
N ILE A 170 -9.77 -27.40 -19.70
CA ILE A 170 -9.93 -28.02 -18.39
C ILE A 170 -10.75 -29.31 -18.47
N LYS A 171 -11.70 -29.41 -19.41
CA LYS A 171 -12.56 -30.58 -19.56
C LYS A 171 -11.77 -31.79 -20.03
N ASP A 172 -10.89 -31.57 -20.99
CA ASP A 172 -10.17 -32.66 -21.67
C ASP A 172 -8.71 -32.78 -21.15
N ASN A 173 -8.32 -31.98 -20.16
CA ASN A 173 -6.92 -31.83 -19.71
C ASN A 173 -5.95 -31.57 -20.87
N LYS A 174 -6.43 -30.95 -21.95
CA LYS A 174 -5.63 -30.68 -23.14
C LYS A 174 -4.96 -29.32 -23.01
N ILE A 175 -3.66 -29.30 -23.29
CA ILE A 175 -2.87 -28.07 -23.30
C ILE A 175 -2.57 -27.72 -24.75
N ASP A 176 -3.06 -26.59 -25.19
CA ASP A 176 -2.70 -26.00 -26.48
C ASP A 176 -1.66 -24.91 -26.23
N ILE A 177 -0.43 -25.19 -26.64
CA ILE A 177 0.68 -24.24 -26.55
C ILE A 177 0.75 -23.50 -27.88
N ILE A 178 0.45 -22.20 -27.84
CA ILE A 178 0.64 -21.33 -28.98
C ILE A 178 1.90 -20.51 -28.72
N GLU A 179 2.96 -20.78 -29.46
CA GLU A 179 4.17 -20.00 -29.37
C GLU A 179 3.92 -18.57 -29.85
N ASN A 180 3.92 -17.67 -28.91
CA ASN A 180 3.72 -16.26 -29.17
C ASN A 180 5.07 -15.57 -29.21
N ASN A 181 5.37 -14.92 -30.31
CA ASN A 181 6.51 -14.01 -30.42
C ASN A 181 6.20 -12.63 -29.78
N ILE A 182 5.68 -12.62 -28.55
CA ILE A 182 5.59 -11.38 -27.80
C ILE A 182 7.02 -10.97 -27.42
N LYS A 183 7.53 -9.90 -28.06
CA LYS A 183 8.88 -9.38 -27.80
C LYS A 183 9.07 -8.81 -26.38
N TYR A 184 8.01 -8.70 -25.61
CA TYR A 184 7.99 -8.06 -24.30
C TYR A 184 7.79 -9.10 -23.19
N GLU A 185 8.58 -9.02 -22.17
CA GLU A 185 8.38 -9.78 -20.96
C GLU A 185 7.21 -9.15 -20.16
N ILE A 186 6.19 -9.94 -19.87
CA ILE A 186 4.94 -9.50 -19.24
C ILE A 186 5.07 -9.62 -17.72
N LYS A 187 4.60 -8.61 -17.00
CA LYS A 187 4.48 -8.60 -15.53
C LYS A 187 3.11 -9.07 -15.06
N ASP A 188 2.07 -8.60 -15.72
CA ASP A 188 0.66 -8.92 -15.45
C ASP A 188 -0.17 -8.68 -16.70
N ILE A 189 -1.30 -9.41 -16.85
CA ILE A 189 -2.17 -9.35 -18.02
C ILE A 189 -3.63 -9.54 -17.62
N LEU A 190 -4.50 -8.85 -18.32
CA LEU A 190 -5.93 -8.80 -18.07
C LEU A 190 -6.71 -8.90 -19.38
N GLU A 191 -7.75 -9.70 -19.40
CA GLU A 191 -8.76 -9.72 -20.45
C GLU A 191 -9.65 -8.47 -20.34
N SER A 192 -9.72 -7.67 -21.41
CA SER A 192 -10.41 -6.37 -21.40
C SER A 192 -11.84 -6.40 -21.92
N ASP A 193 -12.20 -7.41 -22.72
CA ASP A 193 -13.54 -7.57 -23.29
C ASP A 193 -14.22 -8.85 -22.82
N ILE A 194 -15.55 -8.89 -22.95
CA ILE A 194 -16.37 -10.05 -22.58
C ILE A 194 -16.11 -11.26 -23.51
N ASN A 195 -15.67 -10.99 -24.74
CA ASN A 195 -15.48 -12.02 -25.77
C ASN A 195 -14.10 -12.68 -25.70
N GLY A 196 -13.18 -12.19 -24.83
CA GLY A 196 -11.84 -12.73 -24.66
C GLY A 196 -10.90 -12.49 -25.83
N ASN A 197 -11.14 -11.41 -26.59
CA ASN A 197 -10.34 -11.09 -27.75
C ASN A 197 -9.33 -9.94 -27.51
N ASP A 198 -9.66 -9.02 -26.62
CA ASP A 198 -8.82 -7.87 -26.30
C ASP A 198 -8.24 -7.99 -24.90
N PHE A 199 -6.93 -7.71 -24.78
CA PHE A 199 -6.19 -7.78 -23.53
C PHE A 199 -5.39 -6.51 -23.31
N TYR A 200 -5.15 -6.19 -22.04
CA TYR A 200 -4.13 -5.23 -21.62
C TYR A 200 -3.08 -5.94 -20.80
N ALA A 201 -1.81 -5.64 -21.06
CA ALA A 201 -0.69 -6.23 -20.32
C ALA A 201 0.33 -5.17 -19.91
N ILE A 202 0.95 -5.38 -18.75
CA ILE A 202 2.07 -4.57 -18.27
C ILE A 202 3.36 -5.31 -18.61
N SER A 203 4.28 -4.63 -19.33
CA SER A 203 5.59 -5.16 -19.62
C SER A 203 6.62 -4.78 -18.56
N LYS A 204 7.75 -5.51 -18.47
CA LYS A 204 8.89 -5.14 -17.62
C LYS A 204 9.48 -3.77 -17.97
N ASN A 205 9.35 -3.32 -19.21
CA ASN A 205 9.83 -2.03 -19.68
C ASN A 205 8.88 -0.86 -19.35
N ASN A 206 7.95 -1.06 -18.42
CA ASN A 206 6.95 -0.05 -18.01
C ASN A 206 6.09 0.45 -19.18
N LEU A 207 5.60 -0.45 -20.00
CA LEU A 207 4.64 -0.17 -21.06
C LEU A 207 3.32 -0.86 -20.75
N LEU A 208 2.21 -0.17 -20.95
CA LEU A 208 0.90 -0.79 -21.10
C LEU A 208 0.77 -1.19 -22.57
N LEU A 209 0.56 -2.47 -22.79
CA LEU A 209 0.40 -3.07 -24.11
C LEU A 209 -1.06 -3.40 -24.35
N SER A 210 -1.60 -2.99 -25.48
CA SER A 210 -2.85 -3.53 -26.00
C SER A 210 -2.53 -4.76 -26.83
N LEU A 211 -3.21 -5.88 -26.55
CA LEU A 211 -3.00 -7.14 -27.23
C LEU A 211 -4.33 -7.67 -27.75
N LYS A 212 -4.31 -8.35 -28.88
CA LYS A 212 -5.48 -8.97 -29.51
C LYS A 212 -5.27 -10.46 -29.69
N ARG A 213 -6.28 -11.27 -29.32
CA ARG A 213 -6.27 -12.71 -29.59
C ARG A 213 -6.47 -12.95 -31.09
N THR A 214 -5.65 -13.81 -31.66
CA THR A 214 -5.74 -14.30 -33.02
C THR A 214 -5.66 -15.81 -33.02
N LYS A 215 -5.81 -16.44 -34.18
CA LYS A 215 -5.61 -17.89 -34.33
C LYS A 215 -4.18 -18.32 -33.97
N ASP A 216 -3.22 -17.41 -34.20
CA ASP A 216 -1.78 -17.63 -33.99
C ASP A 216 -1.33 -17.08 -32.62
N GLY A 217 -2.25 -16.83 -31.68
CA GLY A 217 -1.95 -16.34 -30.33
C GLY A 217 -2.29 -14.85 -30.13
N LEU A 218 -1.48 -14.13 -29.33
CA LEU A 218 -1.71 -12.72 -29.03
C LEU A 218 -0.92 -11.80 -29.96
N LYS A 219 -1.59 -10.93 -30.69
CA LYS A 219 -0.98 -9.91 -31.55
C LYS A 219 -0.86 -8.59 -30.79
N LEU A 220 0.31 -7.96 -30.89
CA LEU A 220 0.57 -6.65 -30.31
C LEU A 220 -0.17 -5.55 -31.09
N GLY A 221 -0.89 -4.71 -30.37
CA GLY A 221 -1.50 -3.46 -30.85
C GLY A 221 -0.70 -2.24 -30.43
N GLU A 222 -1.34 -1.34 -29.72
CA GLU A 222 -0.76 -0.08 -29.27
C GLU A 222 0.09 -0.25 -27.99
N LYS A 223 0.94 0.74 -27.74
CA LYS A 223 1.82 0.79 -26.56
C LYS A 223 1.71 2.16 -25.93
N PHE A 224 1.62 2.18 -24.61
CA PHE A 224 1.52 3.40 -23.82
C PHE A 224 2.58 3.36 -22.70
N PRO A 225 3.49 4.36 -22.63
CA PRO A 225 4.48 4.42 -21.53
C PRO A 225 3.79 4.66 -20.19
N ILE A 226 4.28 4.05 -19.12
CA ILE A 226 3.78 4.15 -17.75
C ILE A 226 4.90 4.64 -16.84
N GLU A 227 4.66 5.68 -16.04
CA GLU A 227 5.66 6.20 -15.08
C GLU A 227 5.60 5.49 -13.71
N SER A 228 4.47 4.89 -13.35
CA SER A 228 4.23 4.31 -12.02
C SER A 228 4.99 3.03 -11.69
N SER A 229 5.84 2.50 -12.59
CA SER A 229 6.48 1.19 -12.42
C SER A 229 5.47 0.09 -12.12
N ALA A 230 4.35 0.09 -12.83
CA ALA A 230 3.23 -0.80 -12.58
C ALA A 230 3.62 -2.28 -12.70
N HIS A 231 2.98 -3.10 -11.88
CA HIS A 231 3.16 -4.56 -11.86
C HIS A 231 1.84 -5.31 -11.60
N THR A 232 0.75 -4.60 -11.42
CA THR A 232 -0.60 -5.17 -11.26
C THR A 232 -1.61 -4.36 -12.05
N ILE A 233 -2.49 -5.05 -12.75
CA ILE A 233 -3.50 -4.48 -13.65
C ILE A 233 -4.90 -4.93 -13.23
N SER A 234 -5.85 -4.02 -13.29
CA SER A 234 -7.29 -4.30 -13.23
C SER A 234 -8.05 -3.34 -14.13
N ASP A 235 -9.26 -3.67 -14.53
CA ASP A 235 -10.08 -2.77 -15.31
C ASP A 235 -11.51 -2.65 -14.76
N TYR A 236 -12.15 -1.55 -15.17
CA TYR A 236 -13.57 -1.35 -14.98
C TYR A 236 -14.10 -0.51 -16.17
N GLU A 237 -14.97 -1.10 -16.97
CA GLU A 237 -15.55 -0.45 -18.15
C GLU A 237 -14.48 0.26 -19.01
N ASN A 238 -14.47 1.61 -19.00
CA ASN A 238 -13.55 2.44 -19.77
C ASN A 238 -12.19 2.67 -19.10
N LEU A 239 -12.01 2.30 -17.83
CA LEU A 239 -10.78 2.54 -17.06
C LEU A 239 -9.94 1.30 -16.90
N VAL A 240 -8.62 1.43 -17.00
CA VAL A 240 -7.63 0.43 -16.60
C VAL A 240 -6.78 1.01 -15.47
N PHE A 241 -6.74 0.33 -14.36
CA PHE A 241 -5.96 0.70 -13.18
C PHE A 241 -4.63 -0.05 -13.18
N LEU A 242 -3.55 0.68 -12.98
CA LEU A 242 -2.17 0.21 -13.06
C LEU A 242 -1.47 0.55 -11.75
N SER A 243 -1.34 -0.41 -10.85
CA SER A 243 -0.70 -0.19 -9.55
C SER A 243 0.72 -0.72 -9.53
N GLY A 244 1.63 -0.01 -8.85
CA GLY A 244 3.04 -0.35 -8.80
C GLY A 244 3.83 0.37 -7.73
N ASP A 245 5.17 0.23 -7.79
CA ASP A 245 6.07 0.72 -6.74
C ASP A 245 6.08 2.26 -6.62
N LYS A 246 5.71 2.97 -7.69
CA LYS A 246 5.71 4.45 -7.71
C LYS A 246 4.31 5.06 -7.65
N GLY A 247 3.27 4.24 -7.58
CA GLY A 247 1.91 4.73 -7.46
C GLY A 247 0.86 3.98 -8.25
N LEU A 248 -0.32 4.59 -8.30
CA LEU A 248 -1.44 4.18 -9.12
C LEU A 248 -1.52 5.08 -10.36
N SER A 249 -1.48 4.49 -11.53
CA SER A 249 -1.80 5.14 -12.81
C SER A 249 -3.13 4.63 -13.34
N ILE A 250 -3.82 5.47 -14.11
CA ILE A 250 -5.13 5.16 -14.68
C ILE A 250 -5.09 5.41 -16.17
N PHE A 251 -5.44 4.40 -16.95
CA PHE A 251 -5.57 4.51 -18.39
C PHE A 251 -7.05 4.59 -18.79
N GLU A 252 -7.42 5.62 -19.48
CA GLU A 252 -8.77 5.80 -20.06
C GLU A 252 -8.78 5.28 -21.50
N LYS A 253 -9.52 4.19 -21.73
CA LYS A 253 -9.52 3.45 -23.00
C LYS A 253 -10.01 4.29 -24.17
N THR A 254 -11.10 5.05 -23.99
CA THR A 254 -11.74 5.85 -25.04
C THR A 254 -10.85 7.01 -25.49
N LYS A 255 -10.16 7.68 -24.57
CA LYS A 255 -9.26 8.78 -24.87
C LYS A 255 -7.83 8.33 -25.15
N LYS A 256 -7.51 7.04 -24.91
CA LYS A 256 -6.15 6.48 -24.98
C LYS A 256 -5.15 7.30 -24.18
N LYS A 257 -5.55 7.76 -23.00
CA LYS A 257 -4.78 8.65 -22.14
C LYS A 257 -4.43 7.97 -20.82
N ILE A 258 -3.17 8.13 -20.40
CA ILE A 258 -2.70 7.70 -19.06
C ILE A 258 -2.67 8.92 -18.14
N TYR A 259 -3.21 8.75 -16.93
CA TYR A 259 -3.09 9.65 -15.81
C TYR A 259 -2.08 9.03 -14.85
N ASP A 260 -0.79 9.33 -15.04
CA ASP A 260 0.28 8.76 -14.26
C ASP A 260 0.33 9.30 -12.83
N ASN A 261 0.79 8.45 -11.91
CA ASN A 261 1.01 8.80 -10.50
C ASN A 261 -0.22 9.47 -9.86
N TYR A 262 -1.43 8.97 -10.19
CA TYR A 262 -2.68 9.50 -9.64
C TYR A 262 -2.67 9.45 -8.10
N ILE A 263 -2.20 8.34 -7.54
CA ILE A 263 -1.87 8.19 -6.11
C ILE A 263 -0.38 7.87 -6.02
N ILE A 264 0.36 8.62 -5.20
CA ILE A 264 1.80 8.41 -4.98
C ILE A 264 1.97 7.57 -3.72
N GLU A 265 2.00 6.26 -3.89
CA GLU A 265 2.15 5.26 -2.83
C GLU A 265 2.78 4.00 -3.43
N GLU A 266 3.45 3.18 -2.61
CA GLU A 266 3.92 1.87 -3.03
C GLU A 266 2.78 0.84 -2.87
N PHE A 267 2.29 0.31 -3.99
CA PHE A 267 1.27 -0.72 -4.01
C PHE A 267 1.89 -2.10 -4.17
N ASN A 268 1.33 -3.08 -3.50
CA ASN A 268 1.83 -4.44 -3.54
C ASN A 268 1.32 -5.20 -4.77
N LYS A 269 2.17 -6.08 -5.28
CA LYS A 269 1.85 -6.92 -6.43
C LYS A 269 0.66 -7.83 -6.12
N GLY A 270 -0.33 -7.80 -6.99
CA GLY A 270 -1.53 -8.62 -6.88
C GLY A 270 -2.54 -8.17 -5.81
N ALA A 271 -2.20 -7.16 -5.00
CA ALA A 271 -3.07 -6.65 -3.95
C ALA A 271 -4.15 -5.71 -4.52
N ILE A 272 -5.00 -6.26 -5.37
CA ILE A 272 -6.12 -5.56 -5.97
C ILE A 272 -7.39 -6.41 -5.87
N TYR A 273 -8.48 -5.79 -5.48
CA TYR A 273 -9.78 -6.43 -5.39
C TYR A 273 -10.85 -5.53 -5.99
N LYS A 274 -11.66 -6.11 -6.85
CA LYS A 274 -12.78 -5.43 -7.51
C LYS A 274 -14.09 -6.17 -7.25
N GLU A 275 -15.08 -5.44 -6.80
CA GLU A 275 -16.43 -5.94 -6.62
C GLU A 275 -17.44 -4.89 -7.06
N ASN A 276 -18.35 -5.27 -7.96
CA ASN A 276 -19.36 -4.36 -8.50
C ASN A 276 -18.73 -3.03 -8.99
N ASN A 277 -19.14 -1.89 -8.42
CA ASN A 277 -18.65 -0.55 -8.73
C ASN A 277 -17.52 -0.06 -7.81
N LYS A 278 -16.91 -0.97 -7.04
CA LYS A 278 -15.87 -0.70 -6.05
C LYS A 278 -14.56 -1.38 -6.42
N ILE A 279 -13.43 -0.70 -6.17
CA ILE A 279 -12.10 -1.26 -6.34
C ILE A 279 -11.19 -0.87 -5.16
N SER A 280 -10.41 -1.82 -4.68
CA SER A 280 -9.47 -1.63 -3.57
C SER A 280 -8.06 -2.03 -3.97
N PHE A 281 -7.07 -1.27 -3.47
CA PHE A 281 -5.64 -1.46 -3.74
C PHE A 281 -4.89 -1.56 -2.43
N GLY A 282 -4.11 -2.62 -2.25
CA GLY A 282 -3.26 -2.81 -1.09
C GLY A 282 -1.90 -2.15 -1.26
N SER A 283 -1.52 -1.34 -0.28
CA SER A 283 -0.22 -0.68 -0.21
C SER A 283 0.63 -1.21 0.93
N ILE A 284 1.84 -0.69 1.06
CA ILE A 284 2.74 -1.00 2.18
C ILE A 284 2.19 -0.49 3.53
N HIS A 285 1.29 0.49 3.53
CA HIS A 285 0.75 1.08 4.75
C HIS A 285 -0.74 0.79 4.99
N GLY A 286 -1.49 0.38 3.96
CA GLY A 286 -2.94 0.17 4.12
C GLY A 286 -3.66 -0.11 2.81
N VAL A 287 -4.95 0.20 2.79
CA VAL A 287 -5.84 -0.04 1.66
C VAL A 287 -6.43 1.26 1.15
N TYR A 288 -6.26 1.52 -0.14
CA TYR A 288 -6.96 2.57 -0.86
C TYR A 288 -8.18 1.99 -1.56
N THR A 289 -9.32 2.65 -1.41
CA THR A 289 -10.58 2.17 -1.97
C THR A 289 -11.30 3.28 -2.72
N ILE A 290 -11.73 2.98 -3.93
CA ILE A 290 -12.67 3.78 -4.71
C ILE A 290 -14.03 3.10 -4.58
N ASP A 291 -14.95 3.70 -3.82
CA ASP A 291 -16.25 3.11 -3.53
C ASP A 291 -17.22 3.22 -4.70
N ASP A 292 -17.09 4.26 -5.54
CA ASP A 292 -17.88 4.46 -6.74
C ASP A 292 -16.98 4.81 -7.92
N ILE A 293 -16.68 3.81 -8.76
CA ILE A 293 -15.79 3.98 -9.91
C ILE A 293 -16.43 4.86 -11.00
N LYS A 294 -17.76 4.85 -11.15
CA LYS A 294 -18.45 5.69 -12.15
C LYS A 294 -18.39 7.16 -11.80
N ASP A 295 -18.58 7.51 -10.53
CA ASP A 295 -18.41 8.88 -10.07
C ASP A 295 -16.94 9.30 -10.06
N PHE A 296 -16.04 8.37 -9.76
CA PHE A 296 -14.61 8.59 -9.89
C PHE A 296 -14.20 8.90 -11.35
N GLU A 297 -14.70 8.16 -12.35
CA GLU A 297 -14.47 8.42 -13.78
C GLU A 297 -14.91 9.82 -14.18
N LYS A 298 -16.10 10.26 -13.74
CA LYS A 298 -16.56 11.64 -13.95
C LYS A 298 -15.61 12.68 -13.37
N SER A 299 -15.01 12.39 -12.21
CA SER A 299 -14.04 13.30 -11.58
C SER A 299 -12.75 13.46 -12.37
N LEU A 300 -12.32 12.43 -13.12
CA LEU A 300 -11.19 12.51 -14.04
C LEU A 300 -11.45 13.46 -15.20
N ILE A 301 -12.68 13.46 -15.74
CA ILE A 301 -13.11 14.36 -16.80
C ILE A 301 -13.08 15.82 -16.33
N PHE A 302 -13.51 16.09 -15.10
CA PHE A 302 -13.48 17.45 -14.53
C PHE A 302 -12.06 18.01 -14.33
N LYS A 303 -11.07 17.17 -14.04
CA LYS A 303 -9.66 17.62 -13.94
C LYS A 303 -9.13 18.13 -15.30
N ASP A 304 -9.52 17.51 -16.39
CA ASP A 304 -9.12 17.94 -17.73
C ASP A 304 -9.79 19.27 -18.16
N PHE A 305 -11.03 19.51 -17.75
CA PHE A 305 -11.75 20.75 -18.07
C PHE A 305 -11.19 21.98 -17.34
N LYS A 306 -10.68 21.83 -16.12
CA LYS A 306 -10.09 22.95 -15.34
C LYS A 306 -8.81 23.51 -15.94
N ILE A 307 -8.06 22.71 -16.69
CA ILE A 307 -6.79 23.15 -17.31
C ILE A 307 -7.04 23.96 -18.61
N LYS A 308 -8.18 23.80 -19.28
CA LYS A 308 -8.48 24.49 -20.55
C LYS A 308 -9.12 25.87 -20.41
N ASN A 309 -9.60 26.29 -19.26
CA ASN A 309 -10.26 27.58 -19.09
C ASN A 309 -9.34 28.65 -18.50
N ASN A 310 -8.49 29.23 -19.33
CA ASN A 310 -7.52 30.29 -19.00
C ASN A 310 -8.13 31.58 -18.38
N LYS A 311 -9.45 31.74 -18.33
CA LYS A 311 -10.09 32.90 -17.69
C LYS A 311 -10.06 32.86 -16.16
N ASN A 312 -9.98 31.69 -15.54
CA ASN A 312 -9.89 31.55 -14.09
C ASN A 312 -8.45 31.75 -13.55
N PHE A 313 -7.46 31.79 -14.40
CA PHE A 313 -6.06 32.09 -14.00
C PHE A 313 -5.92 33.53 -13.47
N LEU A 314 -6.72 34.46 -13.99
CA LEU A 314 -6.73 35.84 -13.50
C LEU A 314 -7.28 35.92 -12.06
N TYR A 315 -8.37 35.23 -11.77
CA TYR A 315 -8.96 35.16 -10.43
C TYR A 315 -8.06 34.40 -9.45
N PHE A 316 -7.42 33.33 -9.88
CA PHE A 316 -6.44 32.61 -9.08
C PHE A 316 -5.19 33.45 -8.83
N GLY A 317 -4.71 34.20 -9.80
CA GLY A 317 -3.62 35.15 -9.64
C GLY A 317 -3.96 36.28 -8.64
N VAL A 318 -5.16 36.83 -8.70
CA VAL A 318 -5.65 37.84 -7.76
C VAL A 318 -5.83 37.24 -6.35
N PHE A 319 -6.36 36.01 -6.23
CA PHE A 319 -6.49 35.34 -4.94
C PHE A 319 -5.14 34.98 -4.33
N LEU A 320 -4.21 34.50 -5.15
CA LEU A 320 -2.83 34.22 -4.73
C LEU A 320 -2.11 35.53 -4.30
N PHE A 321 -2.33 36.61 -5.04
CA PHE A 321 -1.76 37.91 -4.68
C PHE A 321 -2.31 38.45 -3.36
N ILE A 322 -3.63 38.35 -3.16
CA ILE A 322 -4.28 38.70 -1.87
C ILE A 322 -3.78 37.81 -0.73
N PHE A 323 -3.63 36.52 -0.99
CA PHE A 323 -3.11 35.56 0.01
C PHE A 323 -1.65 35.84 0.37
N ILE A 324 -0.81 36.16 -0.63
CA ILE A 324 0.58 36.60 -0.41
C ILE A 324 0.61 37.94 0.35
N LEU A 325 -0.26 38.88 0.00
CA LEU A 325 -0.38 40.15 0.70
C LEU A 325 -0.79 39.94 2.18
N ILE A 326 -1.71 39.04 2.45
CA ILE A 326 -2.12 38.68 3.83
C ILE A 326 -0.94 38.03 4.58
N ILE A 327 -0.15 37.17 3.90
CA ILE A 327 1.05 36.57 4.50
C ILE A 327 2.10 37.66 4.77
N ILE A 328 2.34 38.57 3.82
CA ILE A 328 3.26 39.68 3.99
C ILE A 328 2.81 40.59 5.14
N ILE A 329 1.52 40.94 5.20
CA ILE A 329 0.96 41.73 6.32
C ILE A 329 1.08 40.96 7.65
N ARG A 330 0.87 39.65 7.67
CA ARG A 330 1.11 38.83 8.88
C ARG A 330 2.59 38.73 9.25
N VAL A 331 3.48 38.67 8.28
CA VAL A 331 4.93 38.66 8.52
C VAL A 331 5.39 40.02 8.99
N LEU A 332 4.90 41.12 8.39
CA LEU A 332 5.20 42.52 8.81
C LEU A 332 4.53 42.86 10.14
N ASN A 333 3.33 42.31 10.42
CA ASN A 333 2.64 42.41 11.71
C ASN A 333 3.07 41.35 12.74
N LYS A 334 4.01 40.45 12.39
CA LYS A 334 4.66 39.63 13.40
C LYS A 334 5.29 40.63 14.37
N LYS A 335 4.59 40.91 15.48
CA LYS A 335 5.15 41.60 16.63
C LYS A 335 6.55 41.03 16.81
N ASN A 336 7.56 41.87 16.72
CA ASN A 336 8.90 41.51 17.11
C ASN A 336 8.80 40.93 18.51
N ILE A 337 8.79 39.60 18.59
CA ILE A 337 8.86 38.90 19.88
C ILE A 337 10.18 39.36 20.43
N THR A 338 10.15 40.14 21.52
CA THR A 338 11.37 40.57 22.14
C THR A 338 12.14 39.34 22.59
N ASP A 339 13.48 39.44 22.57
CA ASP A 339 14.35 38.34 23.02
C ASP A 339 13.93 37.80 24.38
N GLU A 340 13.41 38.67 25.25
CA GLU A 340 12.88 38.30 26.56
C GLU A 340 11.62 37.43 26.47
N GLN A 341 10.67 37.77 25.59
CA GLN A 341 9.46 36.99 25.36
C GLN A 341 9.80 35.63 24.76
N LEU A 342 10.75 35.56 23.87
CA LEU A 342 11.22 34.31 23.26
C LEU A 342 11.89 33.43 24.32
N ILE A 343 12.78 33.97 25.15
CA ILE A 343 13.40 33.25 26.27
C ILE A 343 12.33 32.73 27.25
N LEU A 344 11.32 33.52 27.55
CA LEU A 344 10.21 33.09 28.42
C LEU A 344 9.45 31.95 27.84
N SER A 345 9.21 31.96 26.53
CA SER A 345 8.54 30.89 25.81
C SER A 345 9.36 29.59 25.81
N ILE A 346 10.65 29.70 25.57
CA ILE A 346 11.61 28.57 25.65
C ILE A 346 11.61 27.95 27.06
N LYS A 347 11.69 28.78 28.10
CA LYS A 347 11.63 28.32 29.50
C LYS A 347 10.33 27.60 29.82
N ARG A 348 9.18 28.13 29.36
CA ARG A 348 7.88 27.47 29.54
C ARG A 348 7.81 26.10 28.83
N PHE A 349 8.30 26.03 27.61
CA PHE A 349 8.38 24.79 26.87
C PHE A 349 9.26 23.74 27.58
N ILE A 350 10.45 24.14 28.04
CA ILE A 350 11.36 23.26 28.81
C ILE A 350 10.65 22.71 30.06
N ARG A 351 9.99 23.57 30.86
CA ARG A 351 9.29 23.14 32.06
C ARG A 351 8.14 22.20 31.77
N LYS A 352 7.39 22.43 30.71
CA LYS A 352 6.27 21.58 30.30
C LYS A 352 6.74 20.19 29.86
N ASN A 353 7.91 20.08 29.23
CA ASN A 353 8.43 18.84 28.65
C ASN A 353 9.68 18.32 29.37
N LEU A 354 9.88 18.65 30.65
CA LEU A 354 11.14 18.52 31.35
C LEU A 354 11.76 17.13 31.31
N SER A 355 10.94 16.07 31.37
CA SER A 355 11.41 14.69 31.33
C SER A 355 12.03 14.26 29.99
N SER A 356 11.48 14.76 28.86
CA SER A 356 11.86 14.34 27.50
C SER A 356 12.60 15.41 26.69
N VAL A 357 12.61 16.65 27.17
CA VAL A 357 13.15 17.77 26.39
C VAL A 357 14.63 17.61 26.02
N THR A 358 14.93 17.80 24.74
CA THR A 358 16.29 17.83 24.19
C THR A 358 16.54 19.17 23.49
N LEU A 359 17.81 19.50 23.24
CA LEU A 359 18.14 20.69 22.45
C LEU A 359 17.54 20.64 21.05
N LYS A 360 17.53 19.46 20.43
CA LYS A 360 16.94 19.27 19.10
C LYS A 360 15.42 19.52 19.09
N MET A 361 14.71 19.22 20.17
CA MET A 361 13.30 19.56 20.29
C MET A 361 13.08 21.07 20.37
N LEU A 362 13.99 21.84 20.99
CA LEU A 362 13.93 23.29 20.99
C LEU A 362 14.18 23.88 19.61
N GLU A 363 15.14 23.33 18.85
CA GLU A 363 15.42 23.76 17.47
C GLU A 363 14.17 23.58 16.58
N ILE A 364 13.48 22.44 16.69
CA ILE A 364 12.28 22.14 15.92
C ILE A 364 11.10 23.04 16.34
N GLU A 365 10.83 23.16 17.63
CA GLU A 365 9.69 23.91 18.17
C GLU A 365 9.76 25.41 17.87
N PHE A 366 10.96 25.99 17.99
CA PHE A 366 11.17 27.42 17.80
C PHE A 366 11.69 27.79 16.41
N ASN A 367 11.96 26.77 15.56
CA ASN A 367 12.54 26.94 14.22
C ASN A 367 13.81 27.79 14.21
N LEU A 368 14.67 27.55 15.18
CA LEU A 368 15.94 28.22 15.40
C LEU A 368 17.05 27.19 15.59
N ASP A 369 18.24 27.40 15.06
CA ASP A 369 19.37 26.53 15.35
C ASP A 369 19.91 26.74 16.78
N TYR A 370 20.75 25.81 17.24
CA TYR A 370 21.32 25.87 18.58
C TYR A 370 22.14 27.14 18.82
N ASN A 371 22.85 27.67 17.83
CA ASN A 371 23.66 28.87 17.93
C ASN A 371 22.77 30.11 18.01
N GLU A 372 21.70 30.15 17.24
CA GLU A 372 20.69 31.20 17.29
C GLU A 372 20.06 31.28 18.68
N ILE A 373 19.58 30.11 19.21
CA ILE A 373 19.00 30.09 20.57
C ILE A 373 20.00 30.57 21.65
N ASN A 374 21.26 30.17 21.53
CA ASN A 374 22.31 30.64 22.46
C ASN A 374 22.69 32.10 22.29
N SER A 375 22.46 32.68 21.10
CA SER A 375 22.80 34.10 20.81
C SER A 375 21.73 35.07 21.29
N ILE A 376 20.48 34.60 21.50
CA ILE A 376 19.36 35.45 21.97
C ILE A 376 19.74 36.23 23.24
N ASN A 377 20.42 35.56 24.17
CA ASN A 377 20.91 36.21 25.38
C ASN A 377 22.17 35.52 25.91
N LYS A 378 23.24 36.28 26.11
CA LYS A 378 24.54 35.76 26.61
C LYS A 378 24.44 35.01 27.94
N ASN A 379 23.46 35.38 28.78
CA ASN A 379 23.25 34.79 30.10
C ASN A 379 22.31 33.61 30.10
N PHE A 380 21.55 33.35 29.01
CA PHE A 380 20.65 32.24 28.90
C PHE A 380 21.28 31.10 28.07
N LYS A 381 21.52 29.96 28.72
CA LYS A 381 22.05 28.75 28.10
C LYS A 381 21.03 27.63 28.27
N PRO A 382 20.30 27.24 27.23
CA PRO A 382 19.22 26.25 27.32
C PRO A 382 19.64 24.91 27.96
N ALA A 383 20.79 24.37 27.55
CA ALA A 383 21.33 23.13 28.11
C ALA A 383 21.56 23.25 29.63
N LYS A 384 22.12 24.37 30.09
CA LYS A 384 22.33 24.63 31.53
C LYS A 384 21.00 24.80 32.24
N TYR A 385 20.03 25.47 31.62
CA TYR A 385 18.72 25.68 32.18
C TYR A 385 17.94 24.33 32.35
N ILE A 386 17.91 23.47 31.32
CA ILE A 386 17.33 22.15 31.40
C ILE A 386 17.96 21.37 32.56
N LYS A 387 19.29 21.36 32.66
CA LYS A 387 20.02 20.66 33.73
C LYS A 387 19.62 21.19 35.11
N THR A 388 19.53 22.52 35.28
CA THR A 388 19.15 23.15 36.57
C THR A 388 17.71 22.80 36.94
N GLU A 389 16.73 22.93 36.04
CA GLU A 389 15.33 22.62 36.32
C GLU A 389 15.15 21.13 36.67
N ARG A 390 15.85 20.21 35.98
CA ARG A 390 15.86 18.76 36.32
C ARG A 390 16.47 18.53 37.71
N LEU A 391 17.52 19.18 38.05
CA LEU A 391 18.18 19.07 39.33
C LEU A 391 17.28 19.57 40.47
N ASP A 392 16.66 20.75 40.31
CA ASP A 392 15.78 21.35 41.30
C ASP A 392 14.54 20.50 41.52
N LEU A 393 13.93 19.96 40.45
CA LEU A 393 12.81 19.03 40.55
C LEU A 393 13.22 17.75 41.25
N THR A 394 14.40 17.19 40.92
CA THR A 394 14.95 16.00 41.59
C THR A 394 15.10 16.23 43.09
N LYS A 395 15.72 17.36 43.51
CA LYS A 395 15.87 17.70 44.92
C LYS A 395 14.50 17.78 45.61
N LYS A 396 13.58 18.53 45.04
CA LYS A 396 12.22 18.69 45.58
C LYS A 396 11.51 17.37 45.77
N MET A 397 11.60 16.46 44.76
CA MET A 397 10.93 15.15 44.83
C MET A 397 11.62 14.21 45.85
N LEU A 398 12.96 14.24 45.98
CA LEU A 398 13.67 13.49 47.00
C LEU A 398 13.28 13.96 48.42
N LEU A 399 13.19 15.26 48.66
CA LEU A 399 12.75 15.81 49.95
C LEU A 399 11.31 15.39 50.28
N ASN A 400 10.45 15.30 49.23
CA ASN A 400 9.07 14.83 49.37
C ASN A 400 8.94 13.28 49.41
N LYS A 401 10.05 12.56 49.59
CA LYS A 401 10.13 11.11 49.72
C LYS A 401 9.51 10.34 48.53
N LYS A 402 9.55 10.89 47.33
CA LYS A 402 9.12 10.21 46.13
C LYS A 402 10.03 9.07 45.75
N THR A 403 9.50 8.04 45.07
CA THR A 403 10.30 6.89 44.63
C THR A 403 11.27 7.28 43.53
N ILE A 404 12.35 6.53 43.38
CA ILE A 404 13.36 6.77 42.31
C ILE A 404 12.71 6.65 40.91
N SER A 405 11.77 5.73 40.76
CA SER A 405 11.05 5.56 39.49
C SER A 405 10.19 6.78 39.14
N GLU A 406 9.39 7.32 40.09
CA GLU A 406 8.63 8.55 39.91
C GLU A 406 9.53 9.76 39.57
N ILE A 407 10.71 9.83 40.22
CA ILE A 407 11.67 10.90 39.94
C ILE A 407 12.26 10.76 38.54
N SER A 408 12.63 9.54 38.13
CA SER A 408 13.14 9.22 36.81
C SER A 408 12.14 9.66 35.71
N GLU A 409 10.88 9.25 35.86
CA GLU A 409 9.80 9.58 34.91
C GLU A 409 9.61 11.11 34.75
N LYS A 410 9.64 11.87 35.84
CA LYS A 410 9.37 13.31 35.86
C LYS A 410 10.58 14.16 35.45
N THR A 411 11.78 13.69 35.70
CA THR A 411 13.00 14.49 35.47
C THR A 411 13.78 14.09 34.21
N GLY A 412 13.52 12.89 33.67
CA GLY A 412 14.25 12.32 32.53
C GLY A 412 15.67 11.87 32.88
N TYR A 413 16.04 11.77 34.15
CA TYR A 413 17.26 11.09 34.59
C TYR A 413 17.01 9.58 34.70
N SER A 414 17.97 8.72 34.30
CA SER A 414 17.85 7.29 34.51
C SER A 414 17.86 6.95 35.99
N GLU A 415 17.15 5.90 36.39
CA GLU A 415 17.12 5.42 37.79
C GLU A 415 18.53 5.12 38.31
N THR A 416 19.38 4.50 37.49
CA THR A 416 20.78 4.23 37.81
C THR A 416 21.56 5.50 38.12
N TYR A 417 21.37 6.57 37.34
CA TYR A 417 22.01 7.85 37.61
C TYR A 417 21.52 8.48 38.93
N LEU A 418 20.22 8.41 39.19
CA LEU A 418 19.60 8.95 40.40
C LEU A 418 20.09 8.19 41.65
N LEU A 419 20.14 6.88 41.60
CA LEU A 419 20.65 6.06 42.69
C LEU A 419 22.11 6.39 43.02
N LYS A 420 22.97 6.46 42.00
CA LYS A 420 24.39 6.78 42.13
C LYS A 420 24.65 8.17 42.72
N ASN A 421 23.78 9.15 42.43
CA ASN A 421 23.99 10.55 42.83
C ASN A 421 23.03 11.02 43.93
N LYS A 422 22.22 10.14 44.55
CA LYS A 422 21.17 10.49 45.52
C LYS A 422 21.67 11.41 46.62
N TYR A 423 22.80 11.10 47.25
CA TYR A 423 23.38 11.93 48.31
C TYR A 423 23.96 13.24 47.83
N LYS A 424 24.42 13.31 46.58
CA LYS A 424 24.94 14.55 45.98
C LYS A 424 23.81 15.55 45.67
N PHE A 425 22.60 15.09 45.41
CA PHE A 425 21.43 15.93 45.19
C PHE A 425 20.90 16.53 46.52
N LEU A 426 21.14 15.92 47.66
CA LEU A 426 20.64 16.35 48.95
C LEU A 426 21.62 17.32 49.69
N ARG A 427 22.83 17.43 49.18
CA ARG A 427 23.80 18.50 49.59
C ARG A 427 23.53 19.73 48.71
#